data_5d5a7542a1de5c932377c77d60f3d656
#
_entry.id   5d5a7542a1de5c932377c77d60f3d656
#
_cell.length_a   1.000
_cell.length_b   1.000
_cell.length_c   1.000
_cell.angle_alpha   90.00
_cell.angle_beta   90.00
_cell.angle_gamma   90.00
#
_symmetry.space_group_name_H-M   'P 1'
#
loop_
_entity.id
_entity.type
_entity.pdbx_description
1 polymer ?
#
loop_
_entity_poly.entity_id
_entity_poly.type
_entity_poly.pdbx_seq_one_letter_code
_entity_poly.pdbx_strand_id
1 'polypeptide(L)'
;MTVHTPIETRSGALPPWAIGLTVFVFLVGGVYLASNLVGENPALAIPGASQPVASGGGGGDPAVGESLVTEGGCAGCHGADLGGQATFPSLHGVADGPVSENLQDLAAEHPDDWIALWIDGTTPETEGLDRGGMPTFGEQFSPEQIDSIVAYLLTLP
;
A
#
# COMPACT_ATOMS: atom_id res chain seq x y z
N MET A 1 -65.33 -0.86 -30.59
CA MET A 1 -65.20 -2.17 -29.87
C MET A 1 -63.82 -2.28 -29.33
N THR A 2 -63.64 -1.98 -28.03
CA THR A 2 -62.34 -2.06 -27.35
C THR A 2 -62.26 -3.43 -26.66
N VAL A 3 -61.36 -4.27 -27.14
CA VAL A 3 -61.08 -5.59 -26.54
C VAL A 3 -60.18 -5.37 -25.32
N HIS A 4 -60.74 -5.45 -24.13
CA HIS A 4 -60.02 -5.52 -22.88
C HIS A 4 -59.56 -6.97 -22.69
N THR A 5 -58.25 -7.24 -22.92
CA THR A 5 -57.63 -8.47 -22.46
C THR A 5 -57.32 -8.34 -20.97
N PRO A 6 -57.83 -9.21 -20.08
CA PRO A 6 -57.45 -9.19 -18.67
C PRO A 6 -55.97 -9.56 -18.50
N ILE A 7 -55.21 -8.72 -17.79
CA ILE A 7 -53.87 -9.02 -17.38
C ILE A 7 -53.97 -10.10 -16.29
N GLU A 8 -53.68 -11.34 -16.61
CA GLU A 8 -53.53 -12.41 -15.63
C GLU A 8 -52.33 -12.09 -14.73
N THR A 9 -52.61 -11.64 -13.52
CA THR A 9 -51.61 -11.56 -12.45
C THR A 9 -51.26 -12.99 -12.03
N ARG A 10 -50.25 -13.56 -12.71
CA ARG A 10 -49.67 -14.84 -12.32
C ARG A 10 -48.92 -14.64 -11.01
N SER A 11 -49.58 -14.94 -9.88
CA SER A 11 -48.92 -15.09 -8.59
C SER A 11 -48.05 -16.36 -8.65
N GLY A 12 -46.88 -16.24 -9.28
CA GLY A 12 -45.91 -17.31 -9.35
C GLY A 12 -45.22 -17.45 -8.01
N ALA A 13 -45.63 -18.40 -7.20
CA ALA A 13 -44.77 -18.86 -6.10
C ALA A 13 -43.44 -19.25 -6.70
N LEU A 14 -42.32 -18.74 -6.09
CA LEU A 14 -40.98 -19.07 -6.54
C LEU A 14 -40.80 -20.59 -6.52
N PRO A 15 -40.25 -21.18 -7.59
CA PRO A 15 -40.03 -22.62 -7.61
C PRO A 15 -39.06 -22.99 -6.50
N PRO A 16 -39.23 -24.15 -5.82
CA PRO A 16 -38.45 -24.54 -4.65
C PRO A 16 -36.93 -24.62 -4.94
N TRP A 17 -36.54 -24.88 -6.17
CA TRP A 17 -35.13 -24.86 -6.56
C TRP A 17 -34.53 -23.45 -6.55
N ALA A 18 -35.31 -22.41 -6.83
CA ALA A 18 -34.83 -21.01 -6.80
C ALA A 18 -34.56 -20.57 -5.35
N ILE A 19 -35.37 -20.99 -4.40
CA ILE A 19 -35.16 -20.75 -2.97
C ILE A 19 -33.85 -21.44 -2.53
N GLY A 20 -33.66 -22.73 -2.92
CA GLY A 20 -32.45 -23.49 -2.62
C GLY A 20 -31.18 -22.82 -3.19
N LEU A 21 -31.23 -22.35 -4.43
CA LEU A 21 -30.11 -21.67 -5.08
C LEU A 21 -29.79 -20.33 -4.41
N THR A 22 -30.80 -19.57 -4.03
CA THR A 22 -30.60 -18.31 -3.31
C THR A 22 -29.95 -18.53 -1.96
N VAL A 23 -30.42 -19.49 -1.18
CA VAL A 23 -29.82 -19.84 0.12
C VAL A 23 -28.37 -20.30 -0.06
N PHE A 24 -28.10 -21.14 -1.07
CA PHE A 24 -26.74 -21.59 -1.37
C PHE A 24 -25.80 -20.43 -1.71
N VAL A 25 -26.23 -19.49 -2.56
CA VAL A 25 -25.43 -18.29 -2.92
C VAL A 25 -25.15 -17.42 -1.69
N PHE A 26 -26.14 -17.22 -0.81
CA PHE A 26 -25.95 -16.46 0.42
C PHE A 26 -25.02 -17.17 1.40
N LEU A 27 -25.07 -18.49 1.52
CA LEU A 27 -24.17 -19.24 2.38
C LEU A 27 -22.73 -19.18 1.86
N VAL A 28 -22.52 -19.46 0.56
CA VAL A 28 -21.18 -19.39 -0.05
C VAL A 28 -20.63 -17.97 -0.02
N GLY A 29 -21.46 -16.97 -0.37
CA GLY A 29 -21.07 -15.55 -0.31
C GLY A 29 -20.79 -15.08 1.11
N GLY A 30 -21.56 -15.52 2.09
CA GLY A 30 -21.35 -15.21 3.50
C GLY A 30 -20.07 -15.82 4.07
N VAL A 31 -19.78 -17.08 3.75
CA VAL A 31 -18.50 -17.73 4.12
C VAL A 31 -17.32 -17.03 3.44
N TYR A 32 -17.45 -16.71 2.14
CA TYR A 32 -16.43 -15.98 1.41
C TYR A 32 -16.17 -14.59 2.00
N LEU A 33 -17.24 -13.84 2.31
CA LEU A 33 -17.12 -12.53 2.91
C LEU A 33 -16.52 -12.60 4.32
N ALA A 34 -16.93 -13.58 5.14
CA ALA A 34 -16.39 -13.77 6.48
C ALA A 34 -14.90 -14.12 6.45
N SER A 35 -14.46 -14.98 5.53
CA SER A 35 -13.04 -15.33 5.38
C SER A 35 -12.20 -14.16 4.86
N ASN A 36 -12.79 -13.24 4.07
CA ASN A 36 -12.09 -12.03 3.62
C ASN A 36 -12.05 -10.92 4.68
N LEU A 37 -13.04 -10.84 5.56
CA LEU A 37 -13.03 -9.88 6.67
C LEU A 37 -12.06 -10.27 7.79
N VAL A 38 -11.66 -11.53 7.88
CA VAL A 38 -10.68 -12.04 8.86
C VAL A 38 -9.22 -11.94 8.35
N GLY A 39 -8.99 -11.42 7.13
CA GLY A 39 -7.69 -10.88 6.73
C GLY A 39 -6.59 -11.88 6.37
N GLU A 40 -6.91 -13.15 6.05
CA GLU A 40 -5.88 -14.11 5.63
C GLU A 40 -6.29 -14.91 4.40
N ASN A 41 -6.31 -14.28 3.23
CA ASN A 41 -6.49 -15.04 2.00
C ASN A 41 -5.40 -14.69 0.97
N PRO A 42 -4.29 -15.48 0.91
CA PRO A 42 -3.22 -15.26 -0.06
C PRO A 42 -3.64 -15.55 -1.52
N ALA A 43 -4.87 -16.07 -1.74
CA ALA A 43 -5.36 -16.46 -3.06
C ALA A 43 -6.01 -15.32 -3.86
N LEU A 44 -6.17 -14.14 -3.29
CA LEU A 44 -6.75 -12.96 -3.96
C LEU A 44 -5.73 -11.83 -4.17
N ALA A 45 -4.49 -12.18 -4.43
CA ALA A 45 -3.51 -11.23 -4.94
C ALA A 45 -3.95 -10.78 -6.34
N ILE A 46 -4.72 -9.71 -6.42
CA ILE A 46 -4.98 -9.01 -7.67
C ILE A 46 -3.68 -8.29 -8.01
N PRO A 47 -3.00 -8.60 -9.14
CA PRO A 47 -1.83 -7.84 -9.55
C PRO A 47 -2.21 -6.36 -9.69
N GLY A 48 -1.65 -5.49 -8.84
CA GLY A 48 -1.92 -4.05 -8.83
C GLY A 48 -2.97 -3.55 -7.82
N ALA A 49 -3.56 -4.41 -6.99
CA ALA A 49 -4.33 -3.96 -5.83
C ALA A 49 -3.41 -3.83 -4.62
N SER A 50 -3.31 -2.63 -4.07
CA SER A 50 -2.66 -2.38 -2.78
C SER A 50 -3.32 -3.28 -1.74
N GLN A 51 -2.64 -4.35 -1.33
CA GLN A 51 -3.12 -5.19 -0.23
C GLN A 51 -3.04 -4.38 1.05
N PRO A 52 -4.08 -4.38 1.92
CA PRO A 52 -3.90 -3.89 3.26
C PRO A 52 -2.87 -4.81 3.94
N VAL A 53 -1.66 -4.31 4.11
CA VAL A 53 -0.64 -4.97 4.93
C VAL A 53 -1.23 -5.16 6.31
N ALA A 54 -1.27 -6.40 6.78
CA ALA A 54 -1.71 -6.74 8.11
C ALA A 54 -0.91 -5.90 9.11
N SER A 55 -1.59 -5.05 9.88
CA SER A 55 -1.02 -4.30 11.00
C SER A 55 -0.57 -5.28 12.08
N GLY A 56 0.65 -5.78 11.91
CA GLY A 56 1.38 -6.59 12.86
C GLY A 56 2.69 -5.90 13.19
N GLY A 57 2.66 -5.04 14.20
CA GLY A 57 3.83 -4.62 15.00
C GLY A 57 5.05 -4.10 14.25
N GLY A 58 5.18 -2.78 14.12
CA GLY A 58 6.44 -2.03 14.13
C GLY A 58 7.58 -2.50 13.22
N GLY A 59 7.33 -2.66 11.91
CA GLY A 59 8.39 -2.92 10.95
C GLY A 59 7.78 -3.27 9.60
N GLY A 60 8.01 -2.45 8.57
CA GLY A 60 7.54 -2.72 7.21
C GLY A 60 8.11 -4.02 6.64
N ASP A 61 7.49 -4.54 5.59
CA ASP A 61 7.96 -5.73 4.87
C ASP A 61 8.99 -5.33 3.79
N PRO A 62 10.26 -5.76 3.88
CA PRO A 62 11.27 -5.41 2.88
C PRO A 62 10.94 -5.87 1.46
N ALA A 63 10.23 -7.00 1.28
CA ALA A 63 9.86 -7.49 -0.04
C ALA A 63 8.76 -6.61 -0.67
N VAL A 64 7.86 -6.07 0.14
CA VAL A 64 6.90 -5.04 -0.28
C VAL A 64 7.64 -3.75 -0.59
N GLY A 65 8.59 -3.35 0.27
CA GLY A 65 9.42 -2.16 0.10
C GLY A 65 10.20 -2.14 -1.22
N GLU A 66 10.80 -3.26 -1.63
CA GLU A 66 11.49 -3.38 -2.93
C GLU A 66 10.54 -3.07 -4.10
N SER A 67 9.33 -3.55 -4.04
CA SER A 67 8.32 -3.28 -5.07
C SER A 67 7.92 -1.80 -5.09
N LEU A 68 7.73 -1.20 -3.90
CA LEU A 68 7.37 0.22 -3.75
C LEU A 68 8.50 1.16 -4.19
N VAL A 69 9.77 0.83 -3.94
CA VAL A 69 10.93 1.56 -4.44
C VAL A 69 10.95 1.59 -5.97
N THR A 70 10.55 0.49 -6.61
CA THR A 70 10.40 0.42 -8.07
C THR A 70 9.21 1.26 -8.54
N GLU A 71 8.06 1.19 -7.86
CA GLU A 71 6.85 1.95 -8.17
C GLU A 71 7.06 3.46 -8.00
N GLY A 72 7.74 3.87 -6.93
CA GLY A 72 8.10 5.26 -6.65
C GLY A 72 9.19 5.82 -7.57
N GLY A 73 9.81 4.98 -8.40
CA GLY A 73 10.82 5.40 -9.37
C GLY A 73 12.14 5.87 -8.73
N CYS A 74 12.46 5.44 -7.53
CA CYS A 74 13.65 5.84 -6.76
C CYS A 74 14.95 5.63 -7.54
N ALA A 75 15.04 4.51 -8.29
CA ALA A 75 16.17 4.19 -9.13
C ALA A 75 16.45 5.21 -10.26
N GLY A 76 15.45 5.99 -10.66
CA GLY A 76 15.59 7.04 -11.67
C GLY A 76 16.59 8.14 -11.26
N CYS A 77 16.65 8.45 -9.96
CA CYS A 77 17.54 9.43 -9.38
C CYS A 77 18.71 8.76 -8.64
N HIS A 78 18.45 7.74 -7.82
CA HIS A 78 19.45 7.13 -6.95
C HIS A 78 20.29 6.02 -7.61
N GLY A 79 20.09 5.77 -8.92
CA GLY A 79 20.79 4.72 -9.65
C GLY A 79 20.04 3.39 -9.66
N ALA A 80 20.31 2.58 -10.69
CA ALA A 80 19.62 1.30 -10.88
C ALA A 80 19.84 0.31 -9.74
N ASP A 81 20.97 0.44 -9.05
CA ASP A 81 21.36 -0.33 -7.87
C ASP A 81 21.16 0.46 -6.55
N LEU A 82 20.56 1.66 -6.62
CA LEU A 82 20.39 2.60 -5.51
C LEU A 82 21.73 3.08 -4.91
N GLY A 83 22.86 2.84 -5.58
CA GLY A 83 24.20 3.23 -5.16
C GLY A 83 24.55 4.70 -5.38
N GLY A 84 23.59 5.52 -5.82
CA GLY A 84 23.74 6.94 -6.07
C GLY A 84 24.19 7.26 -7.49
N GLN A 85 23.97 8.51 -7.89
CA GLN A 85 24.43 9.08 -9.16
C GLN A 85 24.79 10.55 -8.96
N ALA A 86 25.85 11.02 -9.60
CA ALA A 86 26.28 12.42 -9.71
C ALA A 86 25.87 13.34 -8.54
N THR A 87 24.67 13.90 -8.57
CA THR A 87 24.10 14.81 -7.57
C THR A 87 23.10 14.15 -6.61
N PHE A 88 22.77 12.87 -6.85
CA PHE A 88 21.83 12.11 -6.02
C PHE A 88 22.59 11.14 -5.13
N PRO A 89 22.37 11.16 -3.81
CA PRO A 89 23.13 10.34 -2.88
C PRO A 89 22.85 8.84 -3.05
N SER A 90 23.82 8.01 -2.64
CA SER A 90 23.59 6.59 -2.43
C SER A 90 22.54 6.36 -1.36
N LEU A 91 21.69 5.34 -1.53
CA LEU A 91 20.82 4.82 -0.48
C LEU A 91 21.43 3.61 0.23
N HIS A 92 22.65 3.18 -0.18
CA HIS A 92 23.42 2.18 0.56
C HIS A 92 23.96 2.80 1.83
N GLY A 93 23.95 2.04 2.93
CA GLY A 93 24.46 2.49 4.21
C GLY A 93 23.56 3.47 4.96
N VAL A 94 22.29 3.67 4.55
CA VAL A 94 21.34 4.52 5.29
C VAL A 94 21.09 4.01 6.72
N ALA A 95 21.35 2.73 6.97
CA ALA A 95 21.29 2.14 8.31
C ALA A 95 22.37 2.71 9.26
N ASP A 96 23.48 3.20 8.72
CA ASP A 96 24.59 3.78 9.49
C ASP A 96 24.36 5.26 9.82
N GLY A 97 23.33 5.87 9.26
CA GLY A 97 22.97 7.27 9.49
C GLY A 97 22.68 8.05 8.21
N PRO A 98 22.43 9.38 8.34
CA PRO A 98 22.07 10.22 7.22
C PRO A 98 23.21 10.35 6.20
N VAL A 99 22.86 10.11 4.94
CA VAL A 99 23.80 10.13 3.80
C VAL A 99 24.13 11.54 3.31
N SER A 100 23.48 12.56 3.85
CA SER A 100 23.70 13.97 3.50
C SER A 100 23.62 14.86 4.73
N GLU A 101 24.40 15.97 4.70
CA GLU A 101 24.51 16.88 5.85
C GLU A 101 23.19 17.54 6.23
N ASN A 102 22.31 17.83 5.25
CA ASN A 102 21.02 18.44 5.49
C ASN A 102 20.02 17.55 6.23
N LEU A 103 20.31 16.26 6.42
CA LEU A 103 19.50 15.32 7.17
C LEU A 103 20.01 15.05 8.59
N GLN A 104 21.17 15.61 8.95
CA GLN A 104 21.79 15.34 10.26
C GLN A 104 20.92 15.87 11.42
N ASP A 105 20.34 17.04 11.27
CA ASP A 105 19.47 17.64 12.29
C ASP A 105 18.18 16.81 12.42
N LEU A 106 17.55 16.44 11.30
CA LEU A 106 16.37 15.59 11.29
C LEU A 106 16.66 14.23 11.97
N ALA A 107 17.77 13.60 11.64
CA ALA A 107 18.16 12.32 12.23
C ALA A 107 18.56 12.44 13.70
N ALA A 108 19.08 13.59 14.13
CA ALA A 108 19.38 13.83 15.54
C ALA A 108 18.12 14.03 16.40
N GLU A 109 17.10 14.67 15.84
CA GLU A 109 15.82 14.90 16.50
C GLU A 109 14.90 13.67 16.43
N HIS A 110 15.00 12.91 15.34
CA HIS A 110 14.16 11.75 14.99
C HIS A 110 15.00 10.50 14.67
N PRO A 111 15.76 9.95 15.62
CA PRO A 111 16.72 8.89 15.36
C PRO A 111 16.08 7.58 14.85
N ASP A 112 14.82 7.33 15.20
CA ASP A 112 14.14 6.08 14.89
C ASP A 112 13.32 6.13 13.59
N ASP A 113 12.92 7.33 13.12
CA ASP A 113 11.96 7.49 12.03
C ASP A 113 12.36 8.54 10.96
N TRP A 114 13.56 9.15 11.05
CA TRP A 114 13.99 10.21 10.13
C TRP A 114 13.94 9.80 8.65
N ILE A 115 14.18 8.51 8.32
CA ILE A 115 14.11 8.02 6.93
C ILE A 115 12.67 8.07 6.44
N ALA A 116 11.73 7.60 7.27
CA ALA A 116 10.30 7.61 6.96
C ALA A 116 9.80 9.05 6.79
N LEU A 117 10.13 9.94 7.72
CA LEU A 117 9.79 11.37 7.66
C LEU A 117 10.36 12.03 6.39
N TRP A 118 11.62 11.71 6.04
CA TRP A 118 12.25 12.25 4.85
C TRP A 118 11.58 11.75 3.56
N ILE A 119 11.23 10.46 3.48
CA ILE A 119 10.52 9.91 2.32
C ILE A 119 9.13 10.51 2.22
N ASP A 120 8.38 10.58 3.31
CA ASP A 120 7.06 11.20 3.37
C ASP A 120 7.11 12.65 2.86
N GLY A 121 7.86 13.50 3.51
CA GLY A 121 8.10 14.88 3.13
C GLY A 121 6.88 15.80 3.22
N THR A 122 5.76 15.33 3.75
CA THR A 122 4.53 16.11 3.94
C THR A 122 4.29 16.48 5.40
N THR A 123 5.15 15.97 6.29
CA THR A 123 5.03 16.18 7.73
C THR A 123 5.64 17.51 8.18
N PRO A 124 5.20 18.09 9.31
CA PRO A 124 5.76 19.36 9.84
C PRO A 124 7.27 19.29 10.08
N GLU A 125 7.80 18.13 10.44
CA GLU A 125 9.22 17.89 10.74
C GLU A 125 10.13 18.09 9.52
N THR A 126 9.55 17.94 8.32
CA THR A 126 10.26 18.10 7.05
C THR A 126 9.96 19.45 6.37
N GLU A 127 9.10 20.30 6.97
CA GLU A 127 8.75 21.58 6.41
C GLU A 127 9.97 22.52 6.35
N GLY A 128 10.25 23.04 5.16
CA GLY A 128 11.36 23.96 4.93
C GLY A 128 12.73 23.30 4.73
N LEU A 129 12.84 21.97 4.83
CA LEU A 129 14.08 21.28 4.49
C LEU A 129 14.33 21.31 2.98
N ASP A 130 15.59 21.54 2.60
CA ASP A 130 16.01 21.44 1.20
C ASP A 130 16.05 19.96 0.78
N ARG A 131 15.12 19.55 -0.06
CA ARG A 131 15.01 18.18 -0.54
C ARG A 131 15.88 17.86 -1.77
N GLY A 132 16.64 18.85 -2.29
CA GLY A 132 17.53 18.63 -3.43
C GLY A 132 16.83 18.11 -4.70
N GLY A 133 15.53 18.30 -4.81
CA GLY A 133 14.69 17.80 -5.92
C GLY A 133 14.08 16.41 -5.65
N MET A 134 14.28 15.80 -4.49
CA MET A 134 13.56 14.60 -4.09
C MET A 134 12.07 14.93 -3.89
N PRO A 135 11.12 14.24 -4.54
CA PRO A 135 9.70 14.46 -4.37
C PRO A 135 9.24 14.03 -2.96
N THR A 136 8.05 14.50 -2.59
CA THR A 136 7.34 14.02 -1.40
C THR A 136 6.52 12.79 -1.77
N PHE A 137 6.52 11.78 -0.93
CA PHE A 137 5.82 10.53 -1.19
C PHE A 137 4.64 10.28 -0.25
N GLY A 138 4.43 11.11 0.78
CA GLY A 138 3.34 10.97 1.73
C GLY A 138 1.93 11.13 1.11
N GLU A 139 1.83 11.76 -0.09
CA GLU A 139 0.57 11.79 -0.84
C GLU A 139 0.38 10.55 -1.74
N GLN A 140 1.45 9.82 -2.04
CA GLN A 140 1.45 8.66 -2.93
C GLN A 140 1.40 7.34 -2.16
N PHE A 141 2.12 7.26 -1.06
CA PHE A 141 2.23 6.06 -0.22
C PHE A 141 1.66 6.28 1.16
N SER A 142 1.00 5.26 1.71
CA SER A 142 0.57 5.28 3.11
C SER A 142 1.78 5.17 4.07
N PRO A 143 1.63 5.56 5.34
CA PRO A 143 2.70 5.39 6.33
C PRO A 143 3.25 3.97 6.40
N GLU A 144 2.41 2.95 6.33
CA GLU A 144 2.82 1.53 6.37
C GLU A 144 3.59 1.12 5.11
N GLN A 145 3.29 1.73 3.97
CA GLN A 145 4.04 1.54 2.73
C GLN A 145 5.42 2.21 2.82
N ILE A 146 5.48 3.40 3.40
CA ILE A 146 6.74 4.10 3.66
C ILE A 146 7.60 3.28 4.64
N ASP A 147 7.03 2.72 5.70
CA ASP A 147 7.72 1.81 6.61
C ASP A 147 8.30 0.58 5.89
N SER A 148 7.57 0.06 4.92
CA SER A 148 8.07 -1.05 4.09
C SER A 148 9.23 -0.63 3.18
N ILE A 149 9.18 0.57 2.61
CA ILE A 149 10.30 1.16 1.86
C ILE A 149 11.52 1.29 2.78
N VAL A 150 11.35 1.84 3.98
CA VAL A 150 12.42 1.97 4.97
C VAL A 150 13.02 0.61 5.30
N ALA A 151 12.17 -0.38 5.60
CA ALA A 151 12.62 -1.73 5.91
C ALA A 151 13.47 -2.33 4.78
N TYR A 152 13.12 -2.09 3.52
CA TYR A 152 13.93 -2.51 2.38
C TYR A 152 15.26 -1.76 2.31
N LEU A 153 15.25 -0.43 2.43
CA LEU A 153 16.47 0.39 2.37
C LEU A 153 17.48 0.01 3.46
N LEU A 154 17.01 -0.37 4.64
CA LEU A 154 17.85 -0.86 5.73
C LEU A 154 18.50 -2.23 5.44
N THR A 155 18.09 -2.95 4.40
CA THR A 155 18.75 -4.20 3.96
C THR A 155 19.88 -3.94 2.96
N LEU A 156 19.97 -2.73 2.40
CA LEU A 156 21.00 -2.38 1.44
C LEU A 156 22.36 -2.27 2.14
N PRO A 157 23.46 -2.71 1.46
CA PRO A 157 24.81 -2.74 2.06
C PRO A 157 25.35 -1.35 2.37
#